data_40df6a6a9d7a3bad8c103b7f0d35d8e3
#
_entry.id   40df6a6a9d7a3bad8c103b7f0d35d8e3
#
_cell.length_a   1.000
_cell.length_b   1.000
_cell.length_c   1.000
_cell.angle_alpha   90.00
_cell.angle_beta   90.00
_cell.angle_gamma   90.00
#
_symmetry.space_group_name_H-M   'P 1'
#
loop_
_entity.id
_entity.type
_entity.pdbx_description
1 polymer ?
#
loop_
_entity_poly.entity_id
_entity_poly.type
_entity_poly.pdbx_seq_one_letter_code
_entity_poly.pdbx_strand_id
1 'polypeptide(L)'
;MGQSIRTLLLLGLLAAVQPGAPDPRIGVWTLVSAQCSLDPQNRLSITHLHGGVHVVMSGETHFDFTANRNGHDSPAPGNLGFNQIDLRRMDKRQADVTEKKDGTVVATVHEQLSKDGKQLTATTATAGHPDRITVWMRAGGAKLATDPFVGEWTQDLGRTRLRQGLVLKIEADESGGVRFLGDFSYTARFDGKQYDLKNSRNDTVTLELVDPHTVDASYQRDGQVTQKDRWVVSADGQQMTLSTTGTLETGQRLTEKLVFKK
;
A
#
# COMPACT_ATOMS: atom_id res chain seq x y z
N MET A 1 32.60 81.57 6.80
CA MET A 1 32.14 80.44 7.60
C MET A 1 30.93 79.84 6.87
N GLY A 2 31.14 78.81 6.06
CA GLY A 2 30.10 78.16 5.29
C GLY A 2 29.97 76.72 5.79
N GLN A 3 28.85 76.36 6.37
CA GLN A 3 28.56 74.97 6.74
C GLN A 3 27.85 74.26 5.59
N SER A 4 28.47 73.21 5.08
CA SER A 4 27.90 72.31 4.08
C SER A 4 27.03 71.25 4.79
N ILE A 5 25.75 71.25 4.55
CA ILE A 5 24.80 70.18 5.00
C ILE A 5 24.93 69.02 4.00
N ARG A 6 25.45 67.88 4.47
CA ARG A 6 25.43 66.62 3.72
C ARG A 6 24.13 65.89 3.99
N THR A 7 23.27 65.86 2.96
CA THR A 7 22.04 65.08 2.97
C THR A 7 22.40 63.59 2.76
N LEU A 8 22.19 62.76 3.77
CA LEU A 8 22.32 61.31 3.71
C LEU A 8 21.05 60.70 3.10
N LEU A 9 21.13 60.22 1.85
CA LEU A 9 20.07 59.43 1.27
C LEU A 9 20.14 58.01 1.86
N LEU A 10 19.19 57.65 2.71
CA LEU A 10 18.94 56.25 3.09
C LEU A 10 18.23 55.54 1.94
N LEU A 11 18.94 54.74 1.17
CA LEU A 11 18.32 53.75 0.29
C LEU A 11 17.76 52.63 1.15
N GLY A 12 16.45 52.60 1.37
CA GLY A 12 15.75 51.44 1.93
C GLY A 12 15.81 50.26 0.94
N LEU A 13 16.58 49.22 1.24
CA LEU A 13 16.50 47.93 0.54
C LEU A 13 15.09 47.35 0.88
N LEU A 14 14.16 47.45 -0.05
CA LEU A 14 12.98 46.59 -0.07
C LEU A 14 13.49 45.16 -0.37
N ALA A 15 13.59 44.34 0.66
CA ALA A 15 13.76 42.89 0.51
C ALA A 15 12.50 42.40 -0.20
N ALA A 16 12.63 42.06 -1.49
CA ALA A 16 11.59 41.35 -2.22
C ALA A 16 11.38 40.03 -1.52
N VAL A 17 10.21 39.82 -0.92
CA VAL A 17 9.77 38.53 -0.43
C VAL A 17 9.69 37.63 -1.67
N GLN A 18 10.68 36.78 -1.84
CA GLN A 18 10.62 35.75 -2.87
C GLN A 18 9.43 34.84 -2.54
N PRO A 19 8.55 34.54 -3.49
CA PRO A 19 7.53 33.51 -3.27
C PRO A 19 8.28 32.24 -2.85
N GLY A 20 7.91 31.68 -1.70
CA GLY A 20 8.53 30.49 -1.17
C GLY A 20 8.52 29.39 -2.23
N ALA A 21 9.60 28.59 -2.30
CA ALA A 21 9.65 27.45 -3.20
C ALA A 21 8.38 26.58 -3.01
N PRO A 22 7.80 26.05 -4.10
CA PRO A 22 6.61 25.21 -3.99
C PRO A 22 6.91 24.02 -3.07
N ASP A 23 5.95 23.66 -2.23
CA ASP A 23 6.07 22.52 -1.31
C ASP A 23 6.44 21.27 -2.12
N PRO A 24 7.61 20.64 -1.87
CA PRO A 24 8.10 19.53 -2.69
C PRO A 24 7.21 18.27 -2.58
N ARG A 25 6.38 18.17 -1.54
CA ARG A 25 5.46 17.05 -1.30
C ARG A 25 4.24 17.10 -2.20
N ILE A 26 3.83 18.28 -2.66
CA ILE A 26 2.64 18.48 -3.49
C ILE A 26 2.87 17.90 -4.88
N GLY A 27 1.93 17.08 -5.35
CA GLY A 27 1.97 16.51 -6.69
C GLY A 27 1.26 15.16 -6.80
N VAL A 28 1.41 14.56 -7.97
CA VAL A 28 0.94 13.21 -8.28
C VAL A 28 2.15 12.29 -8.28
N TRP A 29 2.07 11.24 -7.48
CA TRP A 29 3.15 10.31 -7.20
C TRP A 29 2.79 8.91 -7.68
N THR A 30 3.61 8.30 -8.53
CA THR A 30 3.39 6.96 -9.07
C THR A 30 4.34 5.96 -8.41
N LEU A 31 3.83 4.84 -7.93
CA LEU A 31 4.60 3.80 -7.25
C LEU A 31 5.60 3.14 -8.21
N VAL A 32 6.86 3.01 -7.75
CA VAL A 32 7.92 2.26 -8.43
C VAL A 32 8.12 0.92 -7.71
N SER A 33 7.24 -0.04 -7.97
CA SER A 33 7.18 -1.32 -7.23
C SER A 33 8.51 -2.06 -7.17
N ALA A 34 9.35 -1.97 -8.22
CA ALA A 34 10.68 -2.60 -8.23
C ALA A 34 11.67 -2.04 -7.19
N GLN A 35 11.36 -0.88 -6.59
CA GLN A 35 12.17 -0.24 -5.54
C GLN A 35 11.54 -0.35 -4.15
N CYS A 36 10.40 -1.03 -4.05
CA CYS A 36 9.69 -1.26 -2.79
C CYS A 36 10.23 -2.50 -2.07
N SER A 37 10.06 -2.52 -0.75
CA SER A 37 10.37 -3.69 0.09
C SER A 37 9.35 -3.83 1.21
N LEU A 38 9.17 -5.07 1.67
CA LEU A 38 8.26 -5.45 2.74
C LEU A 38 8.94 -6.50 3.62
N ASP A 39 8.93 -6.31 4.93
CA ASP A 39 9.42 -7.26 5.92
C ASP A 39 8.41 -7.38 7.08
N PRO A 40 7.88 -8.57 7.38
CA PRO A 40 8.14 -9.83 6.67
C PRO A 40 7.52 -9.84 5.27
N GLN A 41 8.19 -10.52 4.34
CA GLN A 41 7.63 -10.74 3.00
C GLN A 41 6.31 -11.51 3.08
N ASN A 42 5.38 -11.16 2.22
CA ASN A 42 4.15 -11.94 2.07
C ASN A 42 4.49 -13.35 1.59
N ARG A 43 3.94 -14.34 2.28
CA ARG A 43 4.08 -15.77 1.97
C ARG A 43 2.70 -16.38 1.79
N LEU A 44 2.61 -17.29 0.84
CA LEU A 44 1.40 -18.05 0.56
C LEU A 44 1.75 -19.54 0.59
N SER A 45 1.10 -20.29 1.46
CA SER A 45 1.18 -21.75 1.55
C SER A 45 -0.10 -22.35 0.99
N ILE A 46 0.02 -23.23 0.02
CA ILE A 46 -1.10 -23.99 -0.54
C ILE A 46 -0.82 -25.47 -0.30
N THR A 47 -1.62 -26.10 0.54
CA THR A 47 -1.50 -27.52 0.88
C THR A 47 -2.69 -28.30 0.33
N HIS A 48 -2.41 -29.48 -0.22
CA HIS A 48 -3.45 -30.37 -0.73
C HIS A 48 -4.25 -30.99 0.39
N LEU A 49 -5.58 -30.98 0.25
CA LEU A 49 -6.52 -31.74 1.07
C LEU A 49 -7.39 -32.64 0.18
N HIS A 50 -8.01 -33.67 0.80
CA HIS A 50 -8.97 -34.50 0.06
C HIS A 50 -10.17 -33.64 -0.42
N GLY A 51 -10.27 -33.50 -1.74
CA GLY A 51 -11.32 -32.68 -2.38
C GLY A 51 -11.09 -31.17 -2.42
N GLY A 52 -9.98 -30.65 -1.81
CA GLY A 52 -9.75 -29.23 -1.70
C GLY A 52 -8.30 -28.82 -1.47
N VAL A 53 -8.15 -27.63 -0.94
CA VAL A 53 -6.89 -27.03 -0.52
C VAL A 53 -7.05 -26.33 0.82
N HIS A 54 -5.97 -26.33 1.59
CA HIS A 54 -5.77 -25.42 2.72
C HIS A 54 -4.83 -24.31 2.25
N VAL A 55 -5.23 -23.07 2.43
CA VAL A 55 -4.51 -21.88 1.96
C VAL A 55 -4.24 -20.98 3.16
N VAL A 56 -2.96 -20.70 3.39
CA VAL A 56 -2.51 -19.80 4.43
C VAL A 56 -1.69 -18.70 3.80
N MET A 57 -2.03 -17.45 4.10
CA MET A 57 -1.23 -16.29 3.76
C MET A 57 -0.74 -15.61 5.03
N SER A 58 0.51 -15.19 5.03
CA SER A 58 1.13 -14.43 6.12
C SER A 58 1.97 -13.29 5.57
N GLY A 59 2.24 -12.29 6.41
CA GLY A 59 2.95 -11.06 6.05
C GLY A 59 2.06 -9.86 6.35
N GLU A 60 1.88 -8.98 5.39
CA GLU A 60 1.02 -7.80 5.49
C GLU A 60 -0.45 -8.17 5.70
N THR A 61 -0.91 -9.20 5.00
CA THR A 61 -2.27 -9.76 5.16
C THR A 61 -2.16 -11.18 5.71
N HIS A 62 -3.02 -11.50 6.66
CA HIS A 62 -3.14 -12.87 7.18
C HIS A 62 -4.51 -13.43 6.87
N PHE A 63 -4.53 -14.63 6.30
CA PHE A 63 -5.72 -15.46 6.21
C PHE A 63 -5.35 -16.96 6.29
N ASP A 64 -6.30 -17.73 6.75
CA ASP A 64 -6.20 -19.18 6.91
C ASP A 64 -7.58 -19.76 6.63
N PHE A 65 -7.72 -20.51 5.54
CA PHE A 65 -8.98 -21.12 5.16
C PHE A 65 -8.78 -22.42 4.37
N THR A 66 -9.84 -23.22 4.36
CA THR A 66 -9.95 -24.42 3.52
C THR A 66 -10.99 -24.18 2.44
N ALA A 67 -10.66 -24.42 1.18
CA ALA A 67 -11.58 -24.28 0.06
C ALA A 67 -11.71 -25.59 -0.74
N ASN A 68 -12.94 -25.92 -1.13
CA ASN A 68 -13.19 -26.96 -2.11
C ASN A 68 -12.89 -26.45 -3.52
N ARG A 69 -12.51 -27.35 -4.43
CA ARG A 69 -12.19 -27.00 -5.83
C ARG A 69 -13.34 -27.21 -6.81
N ASN A 70 -14.52 -27.38 -6.29
CA ASN A 70 -15.72 -27.75 -7.04
C ASN A 70 -16.61 -26.54 -7.44
N GLY A 71 -16.15 -25.31 -7.16
CA GLY A 71 -16.93 -24.10 -7.44
C GLY A 71 -18.07 -23.86 -6.45
N HIS A 72 -18.00 -24.44 -5.25
CA HIS A 72 -18.95 -24.17 -4.17
C HIS A 72 -18.32 -23.28 -3.11
N ASP A 73 -19.14 -22.42 -2.53
CA ASP A 73 -18.71 -21.50 -1.48
C ASP A 73 -18.11 -22.24 -0.29
N SER A 74 -16.95 -21.80 0.12
CA SER A 74 -16.25 -22.24 1.33
C SER A 74 -16.11 -21.04 2.28
N PRO A 75 -16.26 -21.23 3.60
CA PRO A 75 -16.04 -20.15 4.55
C PRO A 75 -14.60 -19.64 4.52
N ALA A 76 -14.42 -18.33 4.56
CA ALA A 76 -13.14 -17.66 4.72
C ALA A 76 -13.19 -16.79 5.98
N PRO A 77 -12.86 -17.35 7.16
CA PRO A 77 -12.89 -16.60 8.41
C PRO A 77 -11.82 -15.54 8.44
N GLY A 78 -12.09 -14.45 9.15
CA GLY A 78 -11.16 -13.32 9.30
C GLY A 78 -11.76 -12.01 8.81
N ASN A 79 -11.05 -10.92 9.04
CA ASN A 79 -11.49 -9.58 8.63
C ASN A 79 -10.84 -9.18 7.29
N LEU A 80 -11.18 -9.91 6.22
CA LEU A 80 -10.54 -9.81 4.90
C LEU A 80 -11.29 -8.92 3.91
N GLY A 81 -12.46 -8.37 4.29
CA GLY A 81 -13.37 -7.72 3.36
C GLY A 81 -14.28 -8.71 2.61
N PHE A 82 -14.05 -10.02 2.76
CA PHE A 82 -14.90 -11.13 2.30
C PHE A 82 -15.02 -12.19 3.41
N ASN A 83 -15.98 -13.07 3.33
CA ASN A 83 -16.21 -14.16 4.29
C ASN A 83 -16.54 -15.50 3.63
N GLN A 84 -16.56 -15.54 2.31
CA GLN A 84 -16.78 -16.75 1.53
C GLN A 84 -15.88 -16.71 0.30
N ILE A 85 -15.42 -17.89 -0.12
CA ILE A 85 -14.63 -18.11 -1.32
C ILE A 85 -15.24 -19.24 -2.13
N ASP A 86 -15.34 -19.03 -3.43
CA ASP A 86 -15.57 -20.07 -4.43
C ASP A 86 -14.28 -20.26 -5.23
N LEU A 87 -13.66 -21.44 -5.11
CA LEU A 87 -12.45 -21.81 -5.83
C LEU A 87 -12.79 -22.78 -6.96
N ARG A 88 -12.54 -22.38 -8.18
CA ARG A 88 -12.78 -23.19 -9.38
C ARG A 88 -11.51 -23.46 -10.15
N ARG A 89 -11.14 -24.73 -10.27
CA ARG A 89 -10.06 -25.13 -11.13
C ARG A 89 -10.49 -25.12 -12.60
N MET A 90 -9.81 -24.34 -13.43
CA MET A 90 -10.09 -24.24 -14.87
C MET A 90 -9.29 -25.28 -15.65
N ASP A 91 -7.99 -25.40 -15.37
CA ASP A 91 -7.11 -26.40 -15.93
C ASP A 91 -5.91 -26.68 -15.00
N LYS A 92 -4.85 -27.35 -15.51
CA LYS A 92 -3.64 -27.66 -14.73
C LYS A 92 -2.88 -26.41 -14.26
N ARG A 93 -3.11 -25.24 -14.87
CA ARG A 93 -2.34 -24.02 -14.61
C ARG A 93 -3.20 -22.79 -14.39
N GLN A 94 -4.51 -22.94 -14.41
CA GLN A 94 -5.45 -21.85 -14.21
C GLN A 94 -6.47 -22.19 -13.14
N ALA A 95 -6.75 -21.23 -12.28
CA ALA A 95 -7.84 -21.28 -11.33
C ALA A 95 -8.48 -19.91 -11.19
N ASP A 96 -9.77 -19.89 -10.92
CA ASP A 96 -10.52 -18.68 -10.58
C ASP A 96 -10.97 -18.78 -9.13
N VAL A 97 -10.81 -17.66 -8.41
CA VAL A 97 -11.30 -17.49 -7.05
C VAL A 97 -12.31 -16.34 -7.06
N THR A 98 -13.51 -16.62 -6.55
CA THR A 98 -14.52 -15.58 -6.35
C THR A 98 -14.63 -15.30 -4.86
N GLU A 99 -14.32 -14.07 -4.47
CA GLU A 99 -14.44 -13.58 -3.11
C GLU A 99 -15.82 -12.96 -2.90
N LYS A 100 -16.53 -13.39 -1.87
CA LYS A 100 -17.87 -12.93 -1.56
C LYS A 100 -17.98 -12.40 -0.13
N LYS A 101 -18.76 -11.34 0.05
CA LYS A 101 -19.19 -10.82 1.33
C LYS A 101 -20.69 -11.01 1.46
N ASP A 102 -21.09 -11.85 2.39
CA ASP A 102 -22.52 -12.17 2.64
C ASP A 102 -23.27 -12.55 1.34
N GLY A 103 -22.64 -13.41 0.52
CA GLY A 103 -23.17 -13.88 -0.76
C GLY A 103 -22.97 -12.92 -1.94
N THR A 104 -22.53 -11.67 -1.71
CA THR A 104 -22.27 -10.69 -2.78
C THR A 104 -20.82 -10.76 -3.23
N VAL A 105 -20.58 -10.86 -4.53
CA VAL A 105 -19.23 -10.86 -5.10
C VAL A 105 -18.57 -9.50 -4.88
N VAL A 106 -17.42 -9.51 -4.22
CA VAL A 106 -16.61 -8.30 -3.95
C VAL A 106 -15.34 -8.25 -4.79
N ALA A 107 -14.79 -9.42 -5.17
CA ALA A 107 -13.67 -9.50 -6.10
C ALA A 107 -13.66 -10.85 -6.81
N THR A 108 -12.97 -10.89 -7.95
CA THR A 108 -12.60 -12.12 -8.66
C THR A 108 -11.09 -12.15 -8.85
N VAL A 109 -10.48 -13.31 -8.63
CA VAL A 109 -9.03 -13.50 -8.79
C VAL A 109 -8.81 -14.56 -9.83
N HIS A 110 -8.15 -14.20 -10.93
CA HIS A 110 -7.67 -15.15 -11.92
C HIS A 110 -6.23 -15.54 -11.62
N GLU A 111 -5.99 -16.80 -11.35
CA GLU A 111 -4.68 -17.36 -11.04
C GLU A 111 -4.08 -18.10 -12.24
N GLN A 112 -2.87 -17.72 -12.62
CA GLN A 112 -2.13 -18.31 -13.74
C GLN A 112 -0.76 -18.80 -13.28
N LEU A 113 -0.52 -20.11 -13.38
CA LEU A 113 0.77 -20.75 -13.13
C LEU A 113 1.62 -20.77 -14.41
N SER A 114 2.90 -20.36 -14.30
CA SER A 114 3.87 -20.45 -15.39
C SER A 114 4.10 -21.92 -15.86
N LYS A 115 4.59 -22.11 -17.10
CA LYS A 115 4.84 -23.44 -17.68
C LYS A 115 5.80 -24.29 -16.84
N ASP A 116 6.81 -23.67 -16.24
CA ASP A 116 7.79 -24.34 -15.38
C ASP A 116 7.31 -24.52 -13.93
N GLY A 117 6.13 -23.94 -13.59
CA GLY A 117 5.52 -24.01 -12.28
C GLY A 117 6.25 -23.20 -11.20
N LYS A 118 7.11 -22.25 -11.58
CA LYS A 118 7.93 -21.47 -10.64
C LYS A 118 7.30 -20.13 -10.30
N GLN A 119 6.37 -19.62 -11.11
CA GLN A 119 5.67 -18.36 -10.91
C GLN A 119 4.17 -18.59 -10.90
N LEU A 120 3.48 -17.99 -9.94
CA LEU A 120 2.03 -17.87 -9.86
C LEU A 120 1.68 -16.39 -10.00
N THR A 121 0.84 -16.04 -10.96
CA THR A 121 0.32 -14.70 -11.15
C THR A 121 -1.15 -14.70 -10.79
N ALA A 122 -1.55 -13.84 -9.87
CA ALA A 122 -2.93 -13.61 -9.47
C ALA A 122 -3.37 -12.23 -9.93
N THR A 123 -4.38 -12.17 -10.79
CA THR A 123 -5.01 -10.94 -11.26
C THR A 123 -6.34 -10.77 -10.53
N THR A 124 -6.43 -9.77 -9.66
CA THR A 124 -7.63 -9.47 -8.86
C THR A 124 -8.38 -8.32 -9.51
N ALA A 125 -9.62 -8.56 -9.91
CA ALA A 125 -10.56 -7.57 -10.38
C ALA A 125 -11.55 -7.22 -9.25
N THR A 126 -11.68 -5.93 -8.95
CA THR A 126 -12.62 -5.37 -7.97
C THR A 126 -13.42 -4.26 -8.64
N ALA A 127 -14.74 -4.25 -8.45
CA ALA A 127 -15.61 -3.26 -9.08
C ALA A 127 -15.17 -1.82 -8.76
N GLY A 128 -15.03 -0.99 -9.79
CA GLY A 128 -14.65 0.43 -9.67
C GLY A 128 -13.15 0.67 -9.41
N HIS A 129 -12.32 -0.38 -9.45
CA HIS A 129 -10.87 -0.28 -9.26
C HIS A 129 -10.11 -0.92 -10.44
N PRO A 130 -8.92 -0.42 -10.79
CA PRO A 130 -8.02 -1.11 -11.71
C PRO A 130 -7.61 -2.49 -11.18
N ASP A 131 -7.33 -3.42 -12.10
CA ASP A 131 -6.88 -4.76 -11.74
C ASP A 131 -5.56 -4.70 -10.95
N ARG A 132 -5.51 -5.49 -9.88
CA ARG A 132 -4.31 -5.71 -9.10
C ARG A 132 -3.63 -6.99 -9.57
N ILE A 133 -2.35 -6.92 -9.92
CA ILE A 133 -1.56 -8.08 -10.31
C ILE A 133 -0.57 -8.40 -9.19
N THR A 134 -0.68 -9.58 -8.60
CA THR A 134 0.25 -10.09 -7.59
C THR A 134 1.06 -11.24 -8.19
N VAL A 135 2.37 -11.17 -8.07
CA VAL A 135 3.29 -12.21 -8.56
C VAL A 135 3.92 -12.92 -7.39
N TRP A 136 3.84 -14.24 -7.42
CA TRP A 136 4.39 -15.13 -6.41
C TRP A 136 5.46 -16.03 -7.03
N MET A 137 6.60 -16.13 -6.38
CA MET A 137 7.68 -17.04 -6.75
C MET A 137 7.66 -18.25 -5.84
N ARG A 138 7.81 -19.43 -6.41
CA ARG A 138 7.88 -20.66 -5.62
C ARG A 138 9.11 -20.65 -4.74
N ALA A 139 8.92 -20.70 -3.43
CA ALA A 139 9.99 -20.71 -2.42
C ALA A 139 10.36 -22.13 -1.97
N GLY A 140 9.41 -23.09 -2.07
CA GLY A 140 9.61 -24.47 -1.63
C GLY A 140 8.35 -25.30 -1.77
N GLY A 141 8.31 -26.39 -1.01
CA GLY A 141 7.19 -27.34 -0.98
C GLY A 141 7.24 -28.38 -2.11
N ALA A 142 6.59 -29.51 -1.89
CA ALA A 142 6.50 -30.58 -2.88
C ALA A 142 5.61 -30.15 -4.04
N LYS A 143 6.15 -30.13 -5.25
CA LYS A 143 5.36 -29.98 -6.46
C LYS A 143 4.57 -31.26 -6.68
N LEU A 144 3.25 -31.25 -6.43
CA LEU A 144 2.40 -32.37 -6.74
C LEU A 144 2.08 -32.37 -8.25
N ALA A 145 2.30 -33.50 -8.90
CA ALA A 145 1.97 -33.63 -10.34
C ALA A 145 0.46 -33.46 -10.61
N THR A 146 -0.36 -33.84 -9.63
CA THR A 146 -1.84 -33.73 -9.68
C THR A 146 -2.33 -32.32 -9.37
N ASP A 147 -1.52 -31.50 -8.65
CA ASP A 147 -1.85 -30.14 -8.27
C ASP A 147 -0.60 -29.25 -8.23
N PRO A 148 -0.26 -28.63 -9.35
CA PRO A 148 0.95 -27.82 -9.43
C PRO A 148 0.87 -26.48 -8.68
N PHE A 149 -0.29 -26.07 -8.13
CA PHE A 149 -0.41 -24.89 -7.28
C PHE A 149 0.06 -25.14 -5.85
N VAL A 150 0.01 -26.40 -5.41
CA VAL A 150 0.49 -26.79 -4.08
C VAL A 150 1.97 -26.44 -3.91
N GLY A 151 2.31 -25.83 -2.80
CA GLY A 151 3.67 -25.43 -2.43
C GLY A 151 3.71 -24.14 -1.62
N GLU A 152 4.95 -23.72 -1.36
CA GLU A 152 5.25 -22.48 -0.67
C GLU A 152 5.64 -21.40 -1.68
N TRP A 153 5.08 -20.22 -1.49
CA TRP A 153 5.24 -19.08 -2.39
C TRP A 153 5.66 -17.85 -1.62
N THR A 154 6.52 -17.03 -2.21
CA THR A 154 6.89 -15.72 -1.69
C THR A 154 6.53 -14.66 -2.72
N GLN A 155 5.93 -13.56 -2.29
CA GLN A 155 5.55 -12.48 -3.19
C GLN A 155 6.78 -11.80 -3.79
N ASP A 156 6.78 -11.62 -5.11
CA ASP A 156 7.76 -10.80 -5.82
C ASP A 156 7.20 -9.37 -5.95
N LEU A 157 7.60 -8.48 -5.06
CA LEU A 157 7.16 -7.09 -5.06
C LEU A 157 7.60 -6.34 -6.31
N GLY A 158 8.77 -6.68 -6.87
CA GLY A 158 9.30 -6.03 -8.07
C GLY A 158 8.44 -6.28 -9.32
N ARG A 159 7.73 -7.40 -9.37
CA ARG A 159 6.82 -7.79 -10.45
C ARG A 159 5.35 -7.60 -10.09
N THR A 160 5.05 -7.47 -8.83
CA THR A 160 3.70 -7.19 -8.34
C THR A 160 3.30 -5.78 -8.74
N ARG A 161 2.13 -5.67 -9.34
CA ARG A 161 1.49 -4.39 -9.63
C ARG A 161 0.28 -4.28 -8.70
N LEU A 162 0.50 -3.71 -7.54
CA LEU A 162 -0.55 -3.32 -6.63
C LEU A 162 -1.29 -2.15 -7.30
N ARG A 163 -2.43 -2.42 -7.93
CA ARG A 163 -3.19 -1.50 -8.78
C ARG A 163 -2.29 -0.92 -9.87
N GLN A 164 -2.56 -1.13 -11.14
CA GLN A 164 -1.73 -0.59 -12.22
C GLN A 164 -1.52 0.91 -12.00
N GLY A 165 -0.30 1.28 -11.52
CA GLY A 165 0.01 2.61 -11.08
C GLY A 165 -0.76 2.97 -9.80
N LEU A 166 -0.36 2.48 -8.62
CA LEU A 166 -0.78 3.12 -7.38
C LEU A 166 -0.38 4.58 -7.50
N VAL A 167 -1.37 5.43 -7.66
CA VAL A 167 -1.19 6.86 -7.78
C VAL A 167 -1.61 7.48 -6.47
N LEU A 168 -0.65 8.12 -5.83
CA LEU A 168 -0.87 8.92 -4.65
C LEU A 168 -0.88 10.39 -5.06
N LYS A 169 -1.94 11.12 -4.72
CA LYS A 169 -2.04 12.56 -4.96
C LYS A 169 -1.98 13.31 -3.64
N ILE A 170 -1.07 14.24 -3.55
CA ILE A 170 -0.95 15.16 -2.41
C ILE A 170 -1.22 16.57 -2.92
N GLU A 171 -2.23 17.22 -2.37
CA GLU A 171 -2.63 18.58 -2.70
C GLU A 171 -2.40 19.50 -1.50
N ALA A 172 -2.11 20.77 -1.77
CA ALA A 172 -2.12 21.78 -0.72
C ALA A 172 -3.56 22.01 -0.24
N ASP A 173 -3.73 22.14 1.06
CA ASP A 173 -4.99 22.54 1.67
C ASP A 173 -4.95 24.04 2.05
N GLU A 174 -6.06 24.74 1.86
CA GLU A 174 -6.17 26.19 2.15
C GLU A 174 -5.84 26.54 3.62
N SER A 175 -5.94 25.57 4.52
CA SER A 175 -5.61 25.73 5.95
C SER A 175 -4.11 25.64 6.26
N GLY A 176 -3.24 25.49 5.25
CA GLY A 176 -1.79 25.30 5.40
C GLY A 176 -1.37 23.87 5.68
N GLY A 177 -2.23 22.90 5.43
CA GLY A 177 -1.98 21.47 5.49
C GLY A 177 -1.92 20.82 4.12
N VAL A 178 -2.19 19.51 4.10
CA VAL A 178 -2.25 18.70 2.90
C VAL A 178 -3.54 17.89 2.84
N ARG A 179 -4.00 17.66 1.61
CA ARG A 179 -5.00 16.65 1.28
C ARG A 179 -4.32 15.47 0.63
N PHE A 180 -4.34 14.35 1.31
CA PHE A 180 -3.78 13.09 0.87
C PHE A 180 -4.86 12.23 0.22
N LEU A 181 -4.62 11.75 -0.98
CA LEU A 181 -5.55 10.96 -1.79
C LEU A 181 -4.81 9.74 -2.35
N GLY A 182 -5.14 8.57 -1.83
CA GLY A 182 -4.63 7.27 -2.22
C GLY A 182 -5.70 6.21 -1.99
N ASP A 183 -5.30 5.05 -1.47
CA ASP A 183 -6.23 3.98 -1.08
C ASP A 183 -7.15 4.40 0.07
N PHE A 184 -6.65 5.25 0.92
CA PHE A 184 -7.37 6.01 1.93
C PHE A 184 -7.12 7.51 1.71
N SER A 185 -7.87 8.34 2.38
CA SER A 185 -7.74 9.79 2.22
C SER A 185 -7.93 10.53 3.54
N TYR A 186 -7.33 11.71 3.62
CA TYR A 186 -7.49 12.64 4.73
C TYR A 186 -7.09 14.06 4.32
N THR A 187 -7.51 15.03 5.12
CA THR A 187 -7.00 16.41 5.10
C THR A 187 -6.44 16.69 6.48
N ALA A 188 -5.17 17.05 6.58
CA ALA A 188 -4.48 17.24 7.84
C ALA A 188 -3.45 18.37 7.77
N ARG A 189 -3.17 19.00 8.91
CA ARG A 189 -2.08 19.96 9.08
C ARG A 189 -0.88 19.26 9.73
N PHE A 190 0.27 19.90 9.65
CA PHE A 190 1.50 19.42 10.29
C PHE A 190 1.62 19.94 11.73
N ASP A 191 0.57 19.86 12.52
CA ASP A 191 0.46 20.43 13.86
C ASP A 191 0.37 19.38 14.99
N GLY A 192 0.56 18.09 14.65
CA GLY A 192 0.53 16.97 15.58
C GLY A 192 -0.86 16.63 16.13
N LYS A 193 -1.94 17.26 15.62
CA LYS A 193 -3.31 16.94 16.02
C LYS A 193 -3.84 15.75 15.22
N GLN A 194 -4.89 15.13 15.75
CA GLN A 194 -5.58 14.04 15.09
C GLN A 194 -6.57 14.55 14.03
N TYR A 195 -6.56 13.90 12.87
CA TYR A 195 -7.45 14.17 11.74
C TYR A 195 -8.08 12.85 11.26
N ASP A 196 -9.36 12.90 10.92
CA ASP A 196 -10.11 11.73 10.51
C ASP A 196 -9.61 11.14 9.18
N LEU A 197 -9.56 9.82 9.12
CA LEU A 197 -9.28 9.04 7.91
C LEU A 197 -10.57 8.58 7.25
N LYS A 198 -10.54 8.52 5.91
CA LYS A 198 -11.61 7.94 5.10
C LYS A 198 -11.07 6.74 4.34
N ASN A 199 -11.86 5.68 4.21
CA ASN A 199 -11.51 4.43 3.52
C ASN A 199 -10.26 3.75 4.12
N SER A 200 -10.08 3.80 5.44
CA SER A 200 -8.98 3.22 6.18
C SER A 200 -9.50 2.32 7.31
N ARG A 201 -8.68 1.38 7.75
CA ARG A 201 -8.91 0.63 9.00
C ARG A 201 -8.50 1.43 10.24
N ASN A 202 -7.67 2.46 10.06
CA ASN A 202 -7.32 3.40 11.11
C ASN A 202 -8.35 4.53 11.15
N ASP A 203 -8.57 5.09 12.32
CA ASP A 203 -9.58 6.13 12.56
C ASP A 203 -9.00 7.51 12.29
N THR A 204 -7.77 7.74 12.78
CA THR A 204 -7.14 9.06 12.73
C THR A 204 -5.67 9.00 12.31
N VAL A 205 -5.17 10.14 11.81
CA VAL A 205 -3.78 10.40 11.51
C VAL A 205 -3.30 11.67 12.20
N THR A 206 -2.05 11.70 12.65
CA THR A 206 -1.32 12.91 13.04
C THR A 206 -0.17 13.12 12.08
N LEU A 207 0.10 14.38 11.70
CA LEU A 207 1.25 14.74 10.87
C LEU A 207 2.16 15.71 11.62
N GLU A 208 3.46 15.46 11.56
CA GLU A 208 4.51 16.33 12.09
C GLU A 208 5.53 16.64 11.00
N LEU A 209 5.79 17.93 10.77
CA LEU A 209 6.81 18.37 9.84
C LEU A 209 8.17 18.31 10.53
N VAL A 210 9.05 17.40 10.10
CA VAL A 210 10.42 17.26 10.64
C VAL A 210 11.34 18.30 9.98
N ASP A 211 11.25 18.44 8.67
CA ASP A 211 11.93 19.43 7.84
C ASP A 211 11.14 19.65 6.53
N PRO A 212 11.55 20.58 5.62
CA PRO A 212 10.80 20.85 4.39
C PRO A 212 10.55 19.64 3.49
N HIS A 213 11.35 18.58 3.61
CA HIS A 213 11.26 17.37 2.81
C HIS A 213 10.78 16.14 3.58
N THR A 214 10.69 16.23 4.92
CA THR A 214 10.42 15.07 5.78
C THR A 214 9.18 15.29 6.64
N VAL A 215 8.26 14.34 6.61
CA VAL A 215 7.05 14.30 7.44
C VAL A 215 6.99 12.98 8.19
N ASP A 216 6.69 13.03 9.48
CA ASP A 216 6.29 11.87 10.26
C ASP A 216 4.76 11.84 10.37
N ALA A 217 4.18 10.67 10.11
CA ALA A 217 2.75 10.41 10.27
C ALA A 217 2.54 9.26 11.24
N SER A 218 1.55 9.40 12.14
CA SER A 218 1.13 8.34 13.05
C SER A 218 -0.35 8.06 12.87
N TYR A 219 -0.68 6.79 12.63
CA TYR A 219 -2.05 6.33 12.42
C TYR A 219 -2.54 5.61 13.67
N GLN A 220 -3.80 5.84 14.03
CA GLN A 220 -4.38 5.29 15.25
C GLN A 220 -5.69 4.59 14.94
N ARG A 221 -5.97 3.53 15.71
CA ARG A 221 -7.24 2.82 15.78
C ARG A 221 -7.60 2.62 17.24
N ASP A 222 -8.84 2.95 17.60
CA ASP A 222 -9.32 2.85 18.99
C ASP A 222 -8.37 3.54 19.99
N GLY A 223 -7.79 4.68 19.59
CA GLY A 223 -6.84 5.45 20.39
C GLY A 223 -5.43 4.85 20.50
N GLN A 224 -5.15 3.72 19.84
CA GLN A 224 -3.83 3.07 19.83
C GLN A 224 -3.09 3.32 18.52
N VAL A 225 -1.79 3.65 18.60
CA VAL A 225 -0.95 3.79 17.41
C VAL A 225 -0.72 2.40 16.80
N THR A 226 -1.19 2.21 15.58
CA THR A 226 -1.05 0.96 14.81
C THR A 226 0.02 1.03 13.74
N GLN A 227 0.32 2.26 13.24
CA GLN A 227 1.25 2.47 12.13
C GLN A 227 1.95 3.81 12.28
N LYS A 228 3.20 3.84 11.86
CA LYS A 228 3.98 5.07 11.71
C LYS A 228 4.61 5.09 10.34
N ASP A 229 4.49 6.22 9.66
CA ASP A 229 5.10 6.46 8.36
C ASP A 229 6.08 7.62 8.46
N ARG A 230 7.17 7.52 7.72
CA ARG A 230 8.06 8.64 7.44
C ARG A 230 8.10 8.87 5.94
N TRP A 231 7.71 10.06 5.50
CA TRP A 231 7.83 10.50 4.13
C TRP A 231 9.11 11.29 3.95
N VAL A 232 9.89 10.96 2.95
CA VAL A 232 11.09 11.70 2.59
C VAL A 232 11.04 12.01 1.11
N VAL A 233 10.99 13.30 0.76
CA VAL A 233 11.04 13.77 -0.62
C VAL A 233 12.48 14.12 -0.96
N SER A 234 12.97 13.67 -2.11
CA SER A 234 14.31 13.99 -2.60
C SER A 234 14.49 15.51 -2.81
N ALA A 235 15.74 15.98 -2.77
CA ALA A 235 16.06 17.40 -2.88
C ALA A 235 15.58 18.02 -4.22
N ASP A 236 15.52 17.23 -5.30
CA ASP A 236 14.97 17.63 -6.59
C ASP A 236 13.45 17.56 -6.67
N GLY A 237 12.79 17.09 -5.62
CA GLY A 237 11.33 16.95 -5.53
C GLY A 237 10.74 15.89 -6.47
N GLN A 238 11.55 14.98 -7.04
CA GLN A 238 11.09 14.02 -8.06
C GLN A 238 10.83 12.62 -7.49
N GLN A 239 11.36 12.30 -6.31
CA GLN A 239 11.16 11.01 -5.66
C GLN A 239 10.67 11.20 -4.23
N MET A 240 9.72 10.38 -3.82
CA MET A 240 9.27 10.26 -2.44
C MET A 240 9.46 8.83 -1.96
N THR A 241 10.08 8.68 -0.79
CA THR A 241 10.16 7.41 -0.07
C THR A 241 9.23 7.46 1.13
N LEU A 242 8.34 6.49 1.23
CA LEU A 242 7.47 6.26 2.37
C LEU A 242 7.99 5.04 3.12
N SER A 243 8.45 5.24 4.35
CA SER A 243 8.89 4.15 5.23
C SER A 243 7.85 3.94 6.30
N THR A 244 7.25 2.77 6.33
CA THR A 244 6.17 2.40 7.25
C THR A 244 6.66 1.40 8.28
N THR A 245 6.27 1.59 9.52
CA THR A 245 6.38 0.58 10.58
C THR A 245 5.01 0.42 11.25
N GLY A 246 4.60 -0.83 11.48
CA GLY A 246 3.31 -1.12 12.09
C GLY A 246 3.30 -2.45 12.82
N THR A 247 2.15 -2.77 13.39
CA THR A 247 1.90 -4.06 14.01
C THR A 247 0.66 -4.67 13.38
N LEU A 248 0.80 -5.86 12.81
CA LEU A 248 -0.31 -6.64 12.26
C LEU A 248 -1.28 -7.04 13.38
N GLU A 249 -2.49 -7.44 13.01
CA GLU A 249 -3.49 -7.97 13.96
C GLU A 249 -2.98 -9.18 14.76
N THR A 250 -2.02 -9.93 14.18
CA THR A 250 -1.32 -11.04 14.84
C THR A 250 -0.28 -10.62 15.88
N GLY A 251 -0.05 -9.30 16.05
CA GLY A 251 1.04 -8.76 16.88
C GLY A 251 2.41 -8.74 16.19
N GLN A 252 2.50 -9.21 14.93
CA GLN A 252 3.74 -9.22 14.17
C GLN A 252 4.08 -7.79 13.68
N ARG A 253 5.33 -7.39 13.85
CA ARG A 253 5.84 -6.12 13.31
C ARG A 253 5.98 -6.19 11.80
N LEU A 254 5.56 -5.13 11.15
CA LEU A 254 5.69 -4.89 9.72
C LEU A 254 6.63 -3.70 9.48
N THR A 255 7.52 -3.83 8.53
CA THR A 255 8.31 -2.72 7.98
C THR A 255 8.15 -2.72 6.47
N GLU A 256 7.71 -1.59 5.93
CA GLU A 256 7.52 -1.41 4.50
C GLU A 256 8.27 -0.17 4.02
N LYS A 257 8.80 -0.25 2.80
CA LYS A 257 9.36 0.88 2.09
C LYS A 257 8.68 0.97 0.73
N LEU A 258 7.98 2.06 0.49
CA LEU A 258 7.40 2.40 -0.80
C LEU A 258 8.20 3.53 -1.45
N VAL A 259 8.43 3.42 -2.75
CA VAL A 259 9.13 4.45 -3.52
C VAL A 259 8.22 4.93 -4.62
N PHE A 260 8.04 6.24 -4.68
CA PHE A 260 7.21 6.93 -5.66
C PHE A 260 8.04 7.91 -6.49
N LYS A 261 7.57 8.17 -7.72
CA LYS A 261 8.11 9.24 -8.59
C LYS A 261 6.97 10.11 -9.11
N LYS A 262 7.29 11.40 -9.31
CA LYS A 262 6.40 12.34 -10.00
C LYS A 262 6.34 12.05 -11.49
#